data_8c7f5f1390cb565282ae26910470eac5
#
_entry.id   8c7f5f1390cb565282ae26910470eac5
#
_cell.length_a   1.000
_cell.length_b   1.000
_cell.length_c   1.000
_cell.angle_alpha   90.00
_cell.angle_beta   90.00
_cell.angle_gamma   90.00
#
_symmetry.space_group_name_H-M   'P 1'
#
loop_
_entity.id
_entity.type
_entity.pdbx_description
1 polymer ?
#
loop_
_entity_poly.entity_id
_entity_poly.type
_entity_poly.pdbx_seq_one_letter_code
_entity_poly.pdbx_strand_id
1 'polypeptide(L)'
;MKVLFGGDNRIFLPNDTRMIGTFIEGMDELIPNANGNLQYVHFKYEGQQLLKVYTLKHLYADDVKIVTATPNVYWMTEGTEKTDIQIGDVVRFNTYDKGWKVTDITDTVEDAYSIEFANGSRSIIVEGFELLIKNEV
;
A
#
# COMPACT_ATOMS: atom_id res chain seq x y z
N MET A 1 0.29 -16.66 0.78
CA MET A 1 -0.11 -15.81 -0.38
C MET A 1 0.65 -14.51 -0.32
N LYS A 2 1.22 -14.09 -1.44
CA LYS A 2 1.95 -12.82 -1.52
C LYS A 2 0.97 -11.64 -1.47
N VAL A 3 1.40 -10.57 -0.83
CA VAL A 3 0.72 -9.27 -0.97
C VAL A 3 1.10 -8.70 -2.32
N LEU A 4 0.09 -8.31 -3.10
CA LEU A 4 0.26 -7.73 -4.43
C LEU A 4 -0.38 -6.36 -4.50
N PHE A 5 0.21 -5.48 -5.30
CA PHE A 5 -0.27 -4.12 -5.54
C PHE A 5 -0.47 -3.89 -7.03
N GLY A 6 -1.50 -3.16 -7.38
CA GLY A 6 -1.68 -2.69 -8.76
C GLY A 6 -0.60 -1.68 -9.16
N GLY A 7 -0.20 -1.73 -10.42
CA GLY A 7 0.88 -0.90 -10.95
C GLY A 7 0.60 0.60 -10.97
N ASP A 8 -0.66 1.01 -10.87
CA ASP A 8 -1.05 2.42 -10.84
C ASP A 8 -0.94 3.07 -9.47
N ASN A 9 -0.73 2.28 -8.41
CA ASN A 9 -0.47 2.84 -7.08
C ASN A 9 0.85 3.61 -7.07
N ARG A 10 0.86 4.74 -6.37
CA ARG A 10 2.07 5.55 -6.21
C ARG A 10 2.76 5.24 -4.90
N ILE A 11 4.08 5.10 -5.00
CA ILE A 11 4.99 4.92 -3.87
C ILE A 11 5.71 6.24 -3.62
N PHE A 12 5.86 6.61 -2.36
CA PHE A 12 6.60 7.80 -1.98
C PHE A 12 8.11 7.54 -1.99
N LEU A 13 8.81 8.38 -2.73
CA LEU A 13 10.27 8.45 -2.78
C LEU A 13 10.73 9.65 -1.93
N PRO A 14 12.03 9.78 -1.63
CA PRO A 14 12.50 10.90 -0.80
C PRO A 14 12.12 12.29 -1.33
N ASN A 15 12.04 12.48 -2.64
CA ASN A 15 11.76 13.79 -3.26
C ASN A 15 10.61 13.77 -4.26
N ASP A 16 9.91 12.65 -4.41
CA ASP A 16 8.89 12.50 -5.45
C ASP A 16 7.97 11.33 -5.13
N THR A 17 7.00 11.09 -6.01
CA THR A 17 6.19 9.86 -6.03
C THR A 17 6.32 9.19 -7.38
N ARG A 18 6.11 7.89 -7.40
CA ARG A 18 6.25 7.12 -8.64
C ARG A 18 5.29 5.94 -8.64
N MET A 19 4.66 5.66 -9.78
CA MET A 19 3.80 4.49 -9.92
C MET A 19 4.62 3.20 -9.86
N ILE A 20 4.10 2.21 -9.14
CA ILE A 20 4.75 0.90 -8.96
C ILE A 20 5.14 0.28 -10.31
N GLY A 21 4.24 0.33 -11.28
CA GLY A 21 4.46 -0.26 -12.61
C GLY A 21 5.57 0.39 -13.43
N THR A 22 6.15 1.50 -12.97
CA THR A 22 7.25 2.18 -13.68
C THR A 22 8.63 1.84 -13.12
N PHE A 23 8.72 1.09 -12.02
CA PHE A 23 9.99 0.65 -11.47
C PHE A 23 10.59 -0.48 -12.33
N ILE A 24 11.91 -0.50 -12.41
CA ILE A 24 12.63 -1.56 -13.12
C ILE A 24 12.61 -2.81 -12.26
N GLU A 25 12.12 -3.92 -12.80
CA GLU A 25 12.04 -5.20 -12.10
C GLU A 25 13.42 -5.66 -11.62
N GLY A 26 13.48 -6.06 -10.36
CA GLY A 26 14.71 -6.59 -9.74
C GLY A 26 15.76 -5.55 -9.40
N MET A 27 15.53 -4.27 -9.72
CA MET A 27 16.44 -3.20 -9.33
C MET A 27 16.11 -2.71 -7.92
N ASP A 28 17.13 -2.63 -7.07
CA ASP A 28 16.97 -2.09 -5.73
C ASP A 28 16.65 -0.60 -5.77
N GLU A 29 15.59 -0.21 -5.08
CA GLU A 29 15.17 1.17 -4.94
C GLU A 29 15.23 1.57 -3.47
N LEU A 30 15.68 2.79 -3.21
CA LEU A 30 15.78 3.34 -1.86
C LEU A 30 14.49 4.09 -1.55
N ILE A 31 13.68 3.53 -0.67
CA ILE A 31 12.32 4.02 -0.40
C ILE A 31 12.15 4.25 1.10
N PRO A 32 11.57 5.39 1.52
CA PRO A 32 11.31 5.63 2.94
C PRO A 32 10.18 4.73 3.46
N ASN A 33 10.35 4.25 4.68
CA ASN A 33 9.27 3.62 5.42
C ASN A 33 8.46 4.68 6.20
N ALA A 34 7.46 4.24 6.96
CA ALA A 34 6.58 5.14 7.70
C ALA A 34 7.29 5.96 8.78
N ASN A 35 8.43 5.49 9.27
CA ASN A 35 9.25 6.20 10.27
C ASN A 35 10.24 7.18 9.62
N GLY A 36 10.25 7.29 8.30
CA GLY A 36 11.18 8.13 7.56
C GLY A 36 12.53 7.49 7.31
N ASN A 37 12.76 6.27 7.76
CA ASN A 37 13.99 5.54 7.50
C ASN A 37 14.00 4.99 6.08
N LEU A 38 15.11 5.12 5.39
CA LEU A 38 15.26 4.58 4.04
C LEU A 38 15.52 3.08 4.08
N GLN A 39 14.91 2.38 3.15
CA GLN A 39 15.05 0.93 3.00
C GLN A 39 15.20 0.57 1.53
N TYR A 40 15.95 -0.49 1.25
CA TYR A 40 16.05 -1.01 -0.11
C TYR A 40 14.92 -1.99 -0.35
N VAL A 41 14.21 -1.77 -1.44
CA VAL A 41 13.16 -2.68 -1.92
C VAL A 41 13.31 -2.88 -3.42
N HIS A 42 12.80 -3.99 -3.94
CA HIS A 42 12.60 -4.12 -5.36
C HIS A 42 11.20 -4.66 -5.66
N PHE A 43 10.71 -4.33 -6.84
CA PHE A 43 9.39 -4.70 -7.31
C PHE A 43 9.52 -5.84 -8.31
N LYS A 44 8.59 -6.77 -8.25
CA LYS A 44 8.54 -7.89 -9.17
C LYS A 44 7.16 -7.98 -9.81
N TYR A 45 7.12 -8.04 -11.12
CA TYR A 45 5.88 -8.24 -11.85
C TYR A 45 5.36 -9.66 -11.64
N GLU A 46 4.11 -9.78 -11.26
CA GLU A 46 3.45 -11.05 -10.93
C GLU A 46 2.33 -11.40 -11.93
N GLY A 47 2.26 -10.71 -13.06
CA GLY A 47 1.23 -10.94 -14.07
C GLY A 47 -0.08 -10.24 -13.78
N GLN A 48 -1.10 -10.61 -14.55
CA GLN A 48 -2.48 -10.15 -14.35
C GLN A 48 -3.08 -10.91 -13.16
N GLN A 49 -3.54 -10.20 -12.15
CA GLN A 49 -4.06 -10.81 -10.91
C GLN A 49 -5.36 -10.12 -10.49
N LEU A 50 -6.18 -10.87 -9.77
CA LEU A 50 -7.38 -10.33 -9.13
C LEU A 50 -6.97 -9.52 -7.90
N LEU A 51 -7.33 -8.25 -7.88
CA LEU A 51 -7.04 -7.32 -6.80
C LEU A 51 -8.32 -6.67 -6.29
N LYS A 52 -8.26 -6.14 -5.07
CA LYS A 52 -9.30 -5.28 -4.51
C LYS A 52 -8.96 -3.83 -4.77
N VAL A 53 -9.97 -3.05 -5.14
CA VAL A 53 -9.88 -1.60 -5.27
C VAL A 53 -10.55 -0.99 -4.06
N TYR A 54 -9.77 -0.37 -3.20
CA TYR A 54 -10.25 0.30 -1.99
C TYR A 54 -10.40 1.78 -2.28
N THR A 55 -11.61 2.30 -2.11
CA THR A 55 -11.87 3.74 -2.18
C THR A 55 -11.98 4.25 -0.75
N LEU A 56 -11.17 5.26 -0.42
CA LEU A 56 -11.11 5.83 0.91
C LEU A 56 -11.42 7.33 0.83
N LYS A 57 -12.24 7.80 1.76
CA LYS A 57 -12.62 9.20 1.86
C LYS A 57 -12.18 9.74 3.21
N HIS A 58 -11.59 10.93 3.21
CA HIS A 58 -11.22 11.62 4.45
C HIS A 58 -12.49 12.00 5.22
N LEU A 59 -12.46 11.80 6.56
CA LEU A 59 -13.64 12.07 7.40
C LEU A 59 -13.96 13.57 7.52
N TYR A 60 -12.98 14.42 7.36
CA TYR A 60 -13.11 15.85 7.65
C TYR A 60 -12.80 16.74 6.43
N ALA A 61 -12.57 16.15 5.28
CA ALA A 61 -12.26 16.85 4.03
C ALA A 61 -12.89 16.12 2.85
N ASP A 62 -12.89 16.73 1.67
CA ASP A 62 -13.47 16.12 0.46
C ASP A 62 -12.47 15.25 -0.32
N ASP A 63 -11.34 14.93 0.29
CA ASP A 63 -10.30 14.14 -0.37
C ASP A 63 -10.72 12.68 -0.50
N VAL A 64 -10.45 12.12 -1.67
CA VAL A 64 -10.69 10.71 -1.98
C VAL A 64 -9.39 10.11 -2.51
N LYS A 65 -9.04 8.92 -2.02
CA LYS A 65 -7.89 8.15 -2.50
C LYS A 65 -8.30 6.74 -2.85
N ILE A 66 -7.55 6.15 -3.77
CA ILE A 66 -7.77 4.78 -4.24
C ILE A 66 -6.49 4.00 -4.06
N VAL A 67 -6.59 2.83 -3.43
CA VAL A 67 -5.50 1.87 -3.30
C VAL A 67 -5.95 0.55 -3.88
N THR A 68 -5.11 -0.05 -4.72
CA THR A 68 -5.38 -1.35 -5.33
C THR A 68 -4.38 -2.37 -4.82
N ALA A 69 -4.87 -3.39 -4.13
CA ALA A 69 -4.02 -4.39 -3.47
C ALA A 69 -4.80 -5.68 -3.22
N THR A 70 -4.07 -6.74 -2.88
CA THR A 70 -4.69 -7.94 -2.34
C THR A 70 -5.20 -7.70 -0.92
N PRO A 71 -6.25 -8.44 -0.46
CA PRO A 71 -6.85 -8.16 0.84
C PRO A 71 -5.99 -8.52 2.05
N ASN A 72 -4.90 -9.24 1.84
CA ASN A 72 -4.00 -9.69 2.90
C ASN A 72 -2.94 -8.65 3.31
N VAL A 73 -2.96 -7.45 2.74
CA VAL A 73 -2.14 -6.34 3.22
C VAL A 73 -2.71 -5.82 4.55
N TYR A 74 -1.81 -5.39 5.45
CA TYR A 74 -2.23 -4.83 6.74
C TYR A 74 -2.30 -3.31 6.65
N TRP A 75 -3.43 -2.77 7.08
CA TRP A 75 -3.66 -1.33 7.20
C TRP A 75 -3.48 -0.90 8.65
N MET A 76 -2.99 0.30 8.86
CA MET A 76 -2.87 0.84 10.20
C MET A 76 -4.21 1.45 10.62
N THR A 77 -4.72 0.99 11.74
CA THR A 77 -5.91 1.57 12.38
C THR A 77 -5.47 2.23 13.70
N GLU A 78 -6.40 2.85 14.41
CA GLU A 78 -6.05 3.44 15.69
C GLU A 78 -5.67 2.35 16.70
N GLY A 79 -4.40 2.32 17.06
CA GLY A 79 -3.85 1.43 18.07
C GLY A 79 -3.52 0.02 17.61
N THR A 80 -3.80 -0.36 16.36
CA THR A 80 -3.53 -1.71 15.86
C THR A 80 -3.41 -1.75 14.35
N GLU A 81 -2.99 -2.87 13.82
CA GLU A 81 -2.98 -3.16 12.39
C GLU A 81 -4.09 -4.15 12.06
N LYS A 82 -4.69 -4.00 10.89
CA LYS A 82 -5.83 -4.82 10.47
C LYS A 82 -5.69 -5.23 9.02
N THR A 83 -5.96 -6.49 8.74
CA THR A 83 -6.08 -7.04 7.39
C THR A 83 -7.55 -7.27 7.03
N ASP A 84 -7.84 -7.55 5.77
CA ASP A 84 -9.21 -7.77 5.28
C ASP A 84 -10.17 -6.66 5.68
N ILE A 85 -9.76 -5.41 5.47
CA ILE A 85 -10.60 -4.27 5.83
C ILE A 85 -11.90 -4.27 5.04
N GLN A 86 -12.95 -3.75 5.66
CA GLN A 86 -14.30 -3.72 5.12
C GLN A 86 -14.79 -2.30 4.93
N ILE A 87 -15.86 -2.14 4.16
CA ILE A 87 -16.55 -0.85 4.03
C ILE A 87 -16.96 -0.38 5.42
N GLY A 88 -16.63 0.86 5.75
CA GLY A 88 -16.89 1.46 7.05
C GLY A 88 -15.69 1.45 7.99
N ASP A 89 -14.66 0.66 7.71
CA ASP A 89 -13.44 0.69 8.51
C ASP A 89 -12.72 2.03 8.33
N VAL A 90 -12.13 2.51 9.42
CA VAL A 90 -11.34 3.74 9.44
C VAL A 90 -9.87 3.39 9.60
N VAL A 91 -9.06 3.87 8.68
CA VAL A 91 -7.61 3.65 8.67
C VAL A 91 -6.90 4.99 8.79
N ARG A 92 -5.64 4.94 9.21
CA ARG A 92 -4.83 6.15 9.29
C ARG A 92 -3.90 6.27 8.09
N PHE A 93 -3.71 7.50 7.66
CA PHE A 93 -2.74 7.86 6.64
C PHE A 93 -1.33 7.82 7.24
N ASN A 94 -1.18 8.53 8.37
CA ASN A 94 0.05 8.55 9.16
C ASN A 94 -0.33 8.84 10.63
N THR A 95 0.67 9.08 11.48
CA THR A 95 0.45 9.38 12.91
C THR A 95 -0.44 10.59 13.14
N TYR A 96 -0.44 11.56 12.24
CA TYR A 96 -1.17 12.83 12.38
C TYR A 96 -2.50 12.84 11.64
N ASP A 97 -2.68 11.98 10.66
CA ASP A 97 -3.91 11.87 9.87
C ASP A 97 -4.51 10.47 10.02
N LYS A 98 -5.48 10.33 10.91
CA LYS A 98 -6.05 9.05 11.33
C LYS A 98 -7.45 8.81 10.79
N GLY A 99 -7.94 9.68 9.95
CA GLY A 99 -9.36 9.70 9.61
C GLY A 99 -9.68 9.44 8.14
N TRP A 100 -9.38 8.25 7.63
CA TRP A 100 -9.77 7.83 6.29
C TRP A 100 -10.70 6.62 6.38
N LYS A 101 -11.89 6.77 5.84
CA LYS A 101 -12.91 5.73 5.88
C LYS A 101 -12.97 5.00 4.55
N VAL A 102 -13.02 3.67 4.62
CA VAL A 102 -13.27 2.83 3.44
C VAL A 102 -14.73 2.99 3.04
N THR A 103 -14.99 3.56 1.88
CA THR A 103 -16.34 3.82 1.39
C THR A 103 -16.79 2.83 0.32
N ASP A 104 -15.86 2.18 -0.36
CA ASP A 104 -16.18 1.20 -1.37
C ASP A 104 -15.03 0.19 -1.53
N ILE A 105 -15.38 -1.04 -1.90
CA ILE A 105 -14.43 -2.10 -2.23
C ILE A 105 -14.96 -2.83 -3.44
N THR A 106 -14.20 -2.84 -4.53
CA THR A 106 -14.54 -3.55 -5.76
C THR A 106 -13.42 -4.47 -6.18
N ASP A 107 -13.67 -5.35 -7.11
CA ASP A 107 -12.67 -6.25 -7.67
C ASP A 107 -12.19 -5.73 -9.02
N THR A 108 -10.92 -5.98 -9.32
CA THR A 108 -10.35 -5.69 -10.62
C THR A 108 -9.32 -6.76 -10.98
N VAL A 109 -9.07 -6.93 -12.27
CA VAL A 109 -7.95 -7.75 -12.76
C VAL A 109 -7.00 -6.80 -13.48
N GLU A 110 -5.78 -6.70 -12.99
CA GLU A 110 -4.79 -5.81 -13.58
C GLU A 110 -3.37 -6.30 -13.33
N ASP A 111 -2.40 -5.62 -13.92
CA ASP A 111 -0.99 -5.88 -13.67
C ASP A 111 -0.67 -5.70 -12.20
N ALA A 112 -0.12 -6.74 -11.59
CA ALA A 112 0.15 -6.80 -10.17
C ALA A 112 1.64 -6.97 -9.90
N TYR A 113 2.10 -6.41 -8.79
CA TYR A 113 3.49 -6.39 -8.39
C TYR A 113 3.62 -6.78 -6.94
N SER A 114 4.62 -7.62 -6.64
CA SER A 114 5.07 -7.87 -5.27
C SER A 114 6.25 -6.99 -4.93
N ILE A 115 6.49 -6.83 -3.62
CA ILE A 115 7.59 -6.03 -3.10
C ILE A 115 8.46 -6.92 -2.25
N GLU A 116 9.76 -6.93 -2.52
CA GLU A 116 10.76 -7.63 -1.72
C GLU A 116 11.63 -6.62 -0.98
N PHE A 117 11.77 -6.82 0.33
CA PHE A 117 12.56 -5.95 1.19
C PHE A 117 13.93 -6.60 1.45
N ALA A 118 15.00 -5.82 1.30
CA ALA A 118 16.35 -6.29 1.61
C ALA A 118 16.57 -6.48 3.10
N ASN A 119 15.83 -5.77 3.93
CA ASN A 119 15.95 -5.79 5.40
C ASN A 119 14.62 -6.18 6.04
N GLY A 120 14.60 -6.28 7.37
CA GLY A 120 13.44 -6.72 8.12
C GLY A 120 12.26 -5.73 8.21
N SER A 121 12.40 -4.50 7.75
CA SER A 121 11.28 -3.56 7.69
C SER A 121 10.33 -4.00 6.60
N ARG A 122 9.03 -3.98 6.90
CA ARG A 122 7.99 -4.45 5.98
C ARG A 122 6.88 -3.42 5.82
N SER A 123 7.15 -2.19 6.18
CA SER A 123 6.23 -1.09 5.97
C SER A 123 6.56 -0.36 4.69
N ILE A 124 5.52 0.12 4.02
CA ILE A 124 5.65 0.90 2.81
C ILE A 124 4.52 1.93 2.77
N ILE A 125 4.77 3.06 2.16
CA ILE A 125 3.76 4.10 2.00
C ILE A 125 3.24 4.05 0.57
N VAL A 126 1.98 3.62 0.43
CA VAL A 126 1.29 3.49 -0.86
C VAL A 126 0.15 4.49 -0.88
N GLU A 127 0.13 5.38 -1.87
CA GLU A 127 -0.85 6.47 -1.97
C GLU A 127 -0.93 7.32 -0.70
N GLY A 128 0.15 7.35 0.07
CA GLY A 128 0.24 8.04 1.35
C GLY A 128 -0.13 7.20 2.57
N PHE A 129 -0.73 6.04 2.40
CA PHE A 129 -1.11 5.16 3.51
C PHE A 129 0.05 4.28 3.95
N GLU A 130 0.25 4.18 5.25
CA GLU A 130 1.19 3.22 5.83
C GLU A 130 0.59 1.83 5.77
N LEU A 131 1.23 0.96 5.00
CA LEU A 131 0.82 -0.43 4.85
C LEU A 131 1.93 -1.36 5.32
N LEU A 132 1.55 -2.50 5.88
CA LEU A 132 2.47 -3.54 6.31
C LEU A 132 2.29 -4.79 5.47
N ILE A 133 3.42 -5.35 5.08
CA ILE A 133 3.47 -6.62 4.36
C ILE A 133 4.06 -7.65 5.31
N LYS A 134 3.22 -8.59 5.76
CA LYS A 134 3.69 -9.69 6.60
C LYS A 134 3.90 -10.92 5.73
N ASN A 135 5.08 -11.52 5.86
CA ASN A 135 5.31 -12.79 5.21
C ASN A 135 4.51 -13.88 5.91
N GLU A 136 3.74 -14.58 5.15
CA GLU A 136 3.20 -15.86 5.59
C GLU A 136 4.34 -16.89 5.59
N VAL A 137 4.46 -17.57 6.67
CA VAL A 137 5.40 -18.69 6.81
C VAL A 137 4.70 -19.99 6.41
#